data_97e7a6fc92ac4a9a031887b586aacfa3
#
_entry.id   97e7a6fc92ac4a9a031887b586aacfa3
#
_cell.length_a   1.000
_cell.length_b   1.000
_cell.length_c   1.000
_cell.angle_alpha   90.00
_cell.angle_beta   90.00
_cell.angle_gamma   90.00
#
_symmetry.space_group_name_H-M   'P 1'
#
loop_
_entity.id
_entity.type
_entity.pdbx_description
1 polymer ?
#
loop_
_entity_poly.entity_id
_entity_poly.type
_entity_poly.pdbx_seq_one_letter_code
_entity_poly.pdbx_strand_id
1 'polypeptide(L)'
;MNILAFESSCDETAAAVVRDGRTVLSDAILSQADMHALYGGVVPEIASRKHVEAIAGLSDQALREAGLTRRDIDAVAVTYAPGLIGAVLVAVSFAKSVAYSLGVPLIPVHHIRGHIAANYLAFPELKPPFLALAISGGNTLIVDVKDYTDMEILGATRDDAAGECFDKAARVLGLPYPGGKPMDELAQQSPGGVYHLPRAHVDGADLDMSFSGLKTAVVNLAHNAQQKGETLDRAALARDFARAVSDELVPRTMEAARRRGRRTIVAAGGVAANSVIRADLHAACNEAGCTLFVPPLSLCGDNGAMIGAQGYYEYLAGRRGSLSLNAYATMDLNEQE
;
A
#
# COMPACT_ATOMS: atom_id res chain seq x y z
N MET A 1 15.64 -3.27 20.26
CA MET A 1 14.80 -2.05 20.33
C MET A 1 13.38 -2.42 19.92
N ASN A 2 12.41 -2.18 20.81
CA ASN A 2 10.99 -2.45 20.56
C ASN A 2 10.28 -1.16 20.19
N ILE A 3 9.64 -1.12 19.02
CA ILE A 3 8.88 0.02 18.54
C ILE A 3 7.40 -0.32 18.57
N LEU A 4 6.60 0.48 19.28
CA LEU A 4 5.14 0.45 19.21
C LEU A 4 4.72 1.35 18.06
N ALA A 5 4.02 0.78 17.06
CA ALA A 5 3.70 1.46 15.81
C ALA A 5 2.20 1.56 15.59
N PHE A 6 1.76 2.66 14.95
CA PHE A 6 0.36 2.93 14.66
C PHE A 6 0.16 3.29 13.19
N GLU A 7 -0.89 2.70 12.59
CA GLU A 7 -1.37 2.98 11.24
C GLU A 7 -2.87 3.29 11.28
N SER A 8 -3.30 4.35 10.60
CA SER A 8 -4.72 4.70 10.42
C SER A 8 -4.97 5.59 9.21
N SER A 9 -4.18 5.44 8.15
CA SER A 9 -4.22 6.37 7.01
C SER A 9 -5.49 6.29 6.18
N CYS A 10 -6.21 5.16 6.20
CA CYS A 10 -7.42 4.94 5.40
C CYS A 10 -8.55 4.28 6.21
N ASP A 11 -8.78 2.99 6.03
CA ASP A 11 -9.87 2.24 6.64
C ASP A 11 -9.41 1.08 7.55
N GLU A 12 -8.11 0.90 7.70
CA GLU A 12 -7.51 0.02 8.70
C GLU A 12 -7.00 0.81 9.90
N THR A 13 -7.39 0.38 11.11
CA THR A 13 -6.71 0.81 12.34
C THR A 13 -5.78 -0.29 12.77
N ALA A 14 -4.48 -0.01 12.88
CA ALA A 14 -3.53 -1.02 13.31
C ALA A 14 -2.58 -0.51 14.40
N ALA A 15 -2.20 -1.43 15.29
CA ALA A 15 -1.14 -1.24 16.27
C ALA A 15 -0.25 -2.48 16.31
N ALA A 16 1.06 -2.30 16.27
CA ALA A 16 2.03 -3.39 16.23
C ALA A 16 3.22 -3.14 17.15
N VAL A 17 3.88 -4.20 17.57
CA VAL A 17 5.20 -4.13 18.17
C VAL A 17 6.21 -4.81 17.27
N VAL A 18 7.22 -4.05 16.85
CA VAL A 18 8.29 -4.52 15.98
C VAL A 18 9.63 -4.39 16.69
N ARG A 19 10.42 -5.45 16.65
CA ARG A 19 11.78 -5.47 17.22
C ARG A 19 12.82 -5.30 16.12
N ASP A 20 13.71 -4.30 16.32
CA ASP A 20 14.87 -4.03 15.47
C ASP A 20 14.53 -3.90 13.97
N GLY A 21 13.30 -3.42 13.66
CA GLY A 21 12.80 -3.19 12.31
C GLY A 21 12.61 -4.45 11.46
N ARG A 22 12.79 -5.64 12.02
CA ARG A 22 12.80 -6.92 11.29
C ARG A 22 11.90 -8.00 11.88
N THR A 23 11.61 -7.95 13.15
CA THR A 23 10.85 -9.01 13.83
C THR A 23 9.51 -8.45 14.30
N VAL A 24 8.43 -8.98 13.75
CA VAL A 24 7.06 -8.69 14.23
C VAL A 24 6.82 -9.47 15.52
N LEU A 25 6.59 -8.78 16.62
CA LEU A 25 6.19 -9.40 17.89
C LEU A 25 4.67 -9.47 17.99
N SER A 26 3.96 -8.49 17.45
CA SER A 26 2.51 -8.46 17.33
C SER A 26 2.10 -7.50 16.23
N ASP A 27 0.90 -7.71 15.65
CA ASP A 27 0.28 -6.81 14.68
C ASP A 27 -1.24 -6.96 14.78
N ALA A 28 -1.86 -6.08 15.54
CA ALA A 28 -3.30 -6.05 15.77
C ALA A 28 -3.97 -5.08 14.78
N ILE A 29 -4.84 -5.61 13.93
CA ILE A 29 -5.49 -4.86 12.84
C ILE A 29 -7.01 -4.96 12.98
N LEU A 30 -7.69 -3.84 12.83
CA LEU A 30 -9.14 -3.75 12.70
C LEU A 30 -9.48 -3.05 11.38
N SER A 31 -9.99 -3.82 10.42
CA SER A 31 -10.47 -3.27 9.15
C SER A 31 -11.91 -2.79 9.27
N GLN A 32 -12.22 -1.70 8.57
CA GLN A 32 -13.54 -1.11 8.44
C GLN A 32 -14.18 -1.45 7.08
N ALA A 33 -13.56 -2.35 6.29
CA ALA A 33 -13.98 -2.68 4.94
C ALA A 33 -15.45 -3.08 4.83
N ASP A 34 -15.94 -3.94 5.73
CA ASP A 34 -17.35 -4.41 5.74
C ASP A 34 -18.33 -3.25 5.94
N MET A 35 -17.97 -2.28 6.78
CA MET A 35 -18.80 -1.09 7.00
C MET A 35 -18.79 -0.18 5.78
N HIS A 36 -17.63 0.08 5.20
CA HIS A 36 -17.49 0.92 4.04
C HIS A 36 -18.07 0.29 2.76
N ALA A 37 -18.17 -1.05 2.70
CA ALA A 37 -18.86 -1.77 1.64
C ALA A 37 -20.33 -1.32 1.50
N LEU A 38 -21.01 -0.97 2.60
CA LEU A 38 -22.39 -0.47 2.60
C LEU A 38 -22.54 0.86 1.84
N TYR A 39 -21.46 1.64 1.74
CA TYR A 39 -21.42 2.93 1.04
C TYR A 39 -20.77 2.81 -0.34
N GLY A 40 -20.24 1.63 -0.69
CA GLY A 40 -19.53 1.38 -1.92
C GLY A 40 -18.13 2.03 -1.99
N GLY A 41 -17.51 2.33 -0.84
CA GLY A 41 -16.17 2.89 -0.71
C GLY A 41 -16.01 3.64 0.61
N VAL A 42 -14.79 4.05 0.91
CA VAL A 42 -14.46 4.70 2.18
C VAL A 42 -15.18 6.04 2.33
N VAL A 43 -15.80 6.25 3.49
CA VAL A 43 -16.38 7.54 3.92
C VAL A 43 -15.45 8.13 4.99
N PRO A 44 -14.68 9.18 4.69
CA PRO A 44 -13.59 9.68 5.55
C PRO A 44 -14.02 10.04 6.97
N GLU A 45 -15.20 10.66 7.12
CA GLU A 45 -15.77 11.05 8.42
C GLU A 45 -16.07 9.82 9.29
N ILE A 46 -16.62 8.76 8.69
CA ILE A 46 -16.93 7.51 9.39
C ILE A 46 -15.61 6.81 9.78
N ALA A 47 -14.65 6.75 8.85
CA ALA A 47 -13.35 6.15 9.10
C ALA A 47 -12.67 6.80 10.31
N SER A 48 -12.59 8.13 10.33
CA SER A 48 -11.97 8.88 11.43
C SER A 48 -12.57 8.55 12.79
N ARG A 49 -13.90 8.47 12.89
CA ARG A 49 -14.60 8.12 14.15
C ARG A 49 -14.29 6.71 14.59
N LYS A 50 -14.22 5.77 13.67
CA LYS A 50 -13.89 4.36 13.98
C LYS A 50 -12.45 4.19 14.45
N HIS A 51 -11.50 4.94 13.91
CA HIS A 51 -10.14 4.95 14.44
C HIS A 51 -10.08 5.40 15.91
N VAL A 52 -10.83 6.45 16.27
CA VAL A 52 -10.91 6.91 17.67
C VAL A 52 -11.42 5.81 18.60
N GLU A 53 -12.44 5.06 18.17
CA GLU A 53 -13.03 3.97 18.98
C GLU A 53 -12.04 2.80 19.16
N ALA A 54 -11.20 2.51 18.18
CA ALA A 54 -10.40 1.28 18.11
C ALA A 54 -8.97 1.41 18.63
N ILE A 55 -8.30 2.55 18.40
CA ILE A 55 -6.84 2.66 18.50
C ILE A 55 -6.29 2.34 19.91
N ALA A 56 -6.98 2.74 20.97
CA ALA A 56 -6.54 2.47 22.33
C ALA A 56 -6.60 0.96 22.66
N GLY A 57 -7.70 0.30 22.26
CA GLY A 57 -7.88 -1.14 22.46
C GLY A 57 -6.84 -1.96 21.67
N LEU A 58 -6.56 -1.58 20.43
CA LEU A 58 -5.56 -2.23 19.60
C LEU A 58 -4.14 -2.02 20.14
N SER A 59 -3.83 -0.84 20.69
CA SER A 59 -2.54 -0.58 21.34
C SER A 59 -2.32 -1.53 22.53
N ASP A 60 -3.33 -1.69 23.40
CA ASP A 60 -3.24 -2.62 24.53
C ASP A 60 -3.19 -4.10 24.06
N GLN A 61 -3.90 -4.44 22.99
CA GLN A 61 -3.86 -5.77 22.37
C GLN A 61 -2.46 -6.08 21.85
N ALA A 62 -1.85 -5.18 21.06
CA ALA A 62 -0.53 -5.34 20.50
C ALA A 62 0.53 -5.59 21.60
N LEU A 63 0.48 -4.84 22.70
CA LEU A 63 1.38 -5.07 23.84
C LEU A 63 1.18 -6.44 24.50
N ARG A 64 -0.08 -6.86 24.72
CA ARG A 64 -0.39 -8.18 25.30
C ARG A 64 0.09 -9.32 24.41
N GLU A 65 -0.17 -9.25 23.10
CA GLU A 65 0.24 -10.28 22.15
C GLU A 65 1.76 -10.37 22.02
N ALA A 66 2.46 -9.23 22.10
CA ALA A 66 3.92 -9.18 22.16
C ALA A 66 4.51 -9.72 23.47
N GLY A 67 3.69 -9.95 24.51
CA GLY A 67 4.16 -10.31 25.85
C GLY A 67 4.95 -9.19 26.54
N LEU A 68 4.69 -7.93 26.18
CA LEU A 68 5.41 -6.76 26.64
C LEU A 68 4.51 -5.81 27.43
N THR A 69 5.15 -4.96 28.21
CA THR A 69 4.50 -3.85 28.91
C THR A 69 4.90 -2.52 28.27
N ARG A 70 4.23 -1.45 28.62
CA ARG A 70 4.56 -0.09 28.17
C ARG A 70 6.01 0.33 28.50
N ARG A 71 6.62 -0.26 29.54
CA ARG A 71 8.00 0.05 29.96
C ARG A 71 9.05 -0.60 29.06
N ASP A 72 8.65 -1.56 28.24
CA ASP A 72 9.53 -2.31 27.35
C ASP A 72 9.62 -1.65 25.95
N ILE A 73 8.91 -0.52 25.76
CA ILE A 73 8.87 0.21 24.48
C ILE A 73 9.93 1.30 24.47
N ASP A 74 10.76 1.28 23.44
CA ASP A 74 11.89 2.21 23.25
C ASP A 74 11.55 3.42 22.39
N ALA A 75 10.54 3.31 21.50
CA ALA A 75 10.05 4.40 20.64
C ALA A 75 8.61 4.13 20.18
N VAL A 76 7.92 5.19 19.78
CA VAL A 76 6.60 5.13 19.15
C VAL A 76 6.71 5.61 17.72
N ALA A 77 6.29 4.78 16.75
CA ALA A 77 6.22 5.14 15.35
C ALA A 77 4.75 5.37 14.93
N VAL A 78 4.53 6.30 13.99
CA VAL A 78 3.17 6.58 13.51
C VAL A 78 3.19 7.05 12.07
N THR A 79 2.22 6.59 11.29
CA THR A 79 1.94 7.18 9.99
C THR A 79 1.42 8.60 10.17
N TYR A 80 2.11 9.57 9.51
CA TYR A 80 1.73 10.97 9.57
C TYR A 80 1.32 11.54 8.21
N ALA A 81 1.66 10.85 7.13
CA ALA A 81 1.36 11.20 5.74
C ALA A 81 1.64 10.01 4.79
N PRO A 82 1.06 10.01 3.57
CA PRO A 82 -0.23 10.60 3.22
C PRO A 82 -1.40 9.74 3.72
N GLY A 83 -2.63 10.28 3.66
CA GLY A 83 -3.84 9.54 4.00
C GLY A 83 -5.07 10.45 4.19
N LEU A 84 -6.18 9.87 4.60
CA LEU A 84 -7.37 10.62 4.98
C LEU A 84 -7.05 11.48 6.21
N ILE A 85 -7.06 12.81 6.04
CA ILE A 85 -6.54 13.75 7.05
C ILE A 85 -7.09 13.52 8.46
N GLY A 86 -8.41 13.27 8.60
CA GLY A 86 -9.03 13.00 9.89
C GLY A 86 -8.59 11.66 10.48
N ALA A 87 -8.40 10.66 9.66
CA ALA A 87 -7.95 9.33 10.06
C ALA A 87 -6.48 9.37 10.54
N VAL A 88 -5.58 9.92 9.74
CA VAL A 88 -4.16 10.12 10.11
C VAL A 88 -4.04 10.94 11.40
N LEU A 89 -4.84 12.00 11.56
CA LEU A 89 -4.81 12.86 12.74
C LEU A 89 -5.13 12.08 14.04
N VAL A 90 -5.97 11.06 13.98
CA VAL A 90 -6.30 10.21 15.13
C VAL A 90 -5.05 9.48 15.62
N ALA A 91 -4.35 8.75 14.72
CA ALA A 91 -3.14 8.02 15.11
C ALA A 91 -2.02 8.97 15.55
N VAL A 92 -1.79 10.08 14.84
CA VAL A 92 -0.78 11.08 15.21
C VAL A 92 -1.04 11.64 16.62
N SER A 93 -2.30 12.00 16.94
CA SER A 93 -2.66 12.52 18.24
C SER A 93 -2.49 11.48 19.36
N PHE A 94 -2.90 10.24 19.08
CA PHE A 94 -2.74 9.13 20.00
C PHE A 94 -1.26 8.80 20.23
N ALA A 95 -0.48 8.64 19.18
CA ALA A 95 0.95 8.32 19.25
C ALA A 95 1.76 9.39 19.99
N LYS A 96 1.46 10.69 19.76
CA LYS A 96 2.05 11.79 20.55
C LYS A 96 1.79 11.64 22.05
N SER A 97 0.55 11.32 22.39
CA SER A 97 0.14 11.15 23.80
C SER A 97 0.85 9.96 24.44
N VAL A 98 0.97 8.84 23.71
CA VAL A 98 1.68 7.64 24.17
C VAL A 98 3.18 7.93 24.33
N ALA A 99 3.83 8.50 23.32
CA ALA A 99 5.26 8.83 23.35
C ALA A 99 5.60 9.78 24.50
N TYR A 100 4.78 10.82 24.69
CA TYR A 100 4.92 11.76 25.79
C TYR A 100 4.77 11.08 27.17
N SER A 101 3.75 10.26 27.34
CA SER A 101 3.48 9.54 28.60
C SER A 101 4.59 8.56 28.95
N LEU A 102 5.21 7.92 27.96
CA LEU A 102 6.30 6.95 28.16
C LEU A 102 7.67 7.63 28.24
N GLY A 103 7.81 8.88 27.84
CA GLY A 103 9.08 9.59 27.77
C GLY A 103 10.01 9.03 26.69
N VAL A 104 9.45 8.48 25.60
CA VAL A 104 10.20 7.87 24.50
C VAL A 104 10.07 8.70 23.21
N PRO A 105 11.03 8.57 22.26
CA PRO A 105 10.95 9.28 20.99
C PRO A 105 9.69 8.93 20.17
N LEU A 106 9.11 9.95 19.54
CA LEU A 106 8.09 9.83 18.51
C LEU A 106 8.77 9.80 17.14
N ILE A 107 8.41 8.85 16.28
CA ILE A 107 9.00 8.66 14.96
C ILE A 107 7.91 8.82 13.90
N PRO A 108 7.93 9.91 13.11
CA PRO A 108 7.03 10.07 11.98
C PRO A 108 7.44 9.14 10.85
N VAL A 109 6.47 8.44 10.26
CA VAL A 109 6.69 7.51 9.15
C VAL A 109 5.75 7.86 8.01
N HIS A 110 6.32 7.99 6.82
CA HIS A 110 5.54 8.15 5.60
C HIS A 110 4.92 6.79 5.21
N HIS A 111 3.62 6.74 4.98
CA HIS A 111 2.85 5.52 4.72
C HIS A 111 3.45 4.64 3.61
N ILE A 112 3.84 5.24 2.48
CA ILE A 112 4.43 4.48 1.36
C ILE A 112 5.80 3.89 1.71
N ARG A 113 6.60 4.59 2.53
CA ARG A 113 7.85 4.02 3.06
C ARG A 113 7.56 2.80 3.95
N GLY A 114 6.46 2.84 4.71
CA GLY A 114 5.96 1.69 5.46
C GLY A 114 5.67 0.50 4.56
N HIS A 115 4.91 0.68 3.49
CA HIS A 115 4.64 -0.41 2.53
C HIS A 115 5.92 -1.02 1.95
N ILE A 116 6.91 -0.20 1.59
CA ILE A 116 8.20 -0.71 1.11
C ILE A 116 8.90 -1.50 2.22
N ALA A 117 8.87 -0.97 3.46
CA ALA A 117 9.52 -1.59 4.62
C ALA A 117 8.85 -2.90 5.09
N ALA A 118 7.59 -3.16 4.73
CA ALA A 118 6.94 -4.46 4.96
C ALA A 118 7.76 -5.63 4.40
N ASN A 119 8.51 -5.40 3.31
CA ASN A 119 9.40 -6.40 2.74
C ASN A 119 10.62 -6.72 3.64
N TYR A 120 11.05 -5.79 4.48
CA TYR A 120 12.11 -6.06 5.46
C TYR A 120 11.69 -7.05 6.54
N LEU A 121 10.39 -7.14 6.82
CA LEU A 121 9.83 -8.11 7.76
C LEU A 121 9.74 -9.50 7.15
N ALA A 122 9.40 -9.58 5.86
CA ALA A 122 9.28 -10.85 5.14
C ALA A 122 10.64 -11.42 4.74
N PHE A 123 11.62 -10.56 4.43
CA PHE A 123 12.91 -10.93 3.87
C PHE A 123 14.05 -10.29 4.67
N PRO A 124 14.56 -10.97 5.71
CA PRO A 124 15.63 -10.44 6.57
C PRO A 124 16.92 -10.09 5.82
N GLU A 125 17.18 -10.75 4.68
CA GLU A 125 18.33 -10.51 3.82
C GLU A 125 18.19 -9.24 2.95
N LEU A 126 16.98 -8.74 2.73
CA LEU A 126 16.72 -7.59 1.87
C LEU A 126 17.35 -6.31 2.45
N LYS A 127 18.19 -5.68 1.66
CA LYS A 127 18.88 -4.41 1.99
C LYS A 127 18.90 -3.50 0.78
N PRO A 128 18.84 -2.18 0.95
CA PRO A 128 19.10 -1.25 -0.14
C PRO A 128 20.51 -1.44 -0.72
N PRO A 129 20.78 -1.06 -2.00
CA PRO A 129 19.81 -0.41 -2.88
C PRO A 129 18.97 -1.41 -3.69
N PHE A 130 17.72 -1.05 -3.98
CA PHE A 130 16.81 -1.81 -4.83
C PHE A 130 15.75 -0.89 -5.50
N LEU A 131 15.01 -1.41 -6.48
CA LEU A 131 13.85 -0.72 -7.05
C LEU A 131 12.57 -1.24 -6.39
N ALA A 132 11.69 -0.33 -5.95
CA ALA A 132 10.39 -0.69 -5.42
C ALA A 132 9.27 -0.27 -6.37
N LEU A 133 8.32 -1.17 -6.62
CA LEU A 133 7.02 -0.89 -7.20
C LEU A 133 6.00 -0.86 -6.05
N ALA A 134 5.63 0.34 -5.61
CA ALA A 134 4.65 0.55 -4.55
C ALA A 134 3.26 0.80 -5.16
N ILE A 135 2.33 -0.15 -4.98
CA ILE A 135 1.00 -0.16 -5.58
C ILE A 135 -0.07 -0.45 -4.54
N SER A 136 -0.79 0.58 -4.15
CA SER A 136 -1.86 0.52 -3.13
C SER A 136 -3.18 1.07 -3.64
N GLY A 137 -4.16 1.20 -2.76
CA GLY A 137 -5.45 1.82 -3.06
C GLY A 137 -5.32 3.26 -3.56
N GLY A 138 -4.47 4.06 -2.94
CA GLY A 138 -4.31 5.49 -3.24
C GLY A 138 -3.00 5.87 -3.91
N ASN A 139 -2.05 4.95 -4.10
CA ASN A 139 -0.72 5.28 -4.63
C ASN A 139 -0.23 4.24 -5.63
N THR A 140 0.44 4.72 -6.68
CA THR A 140 1.14 3.87 -7.66
C THR A 140 2.43 4.56 -8.04
N LEU A 141 3.57 4.04 -7.54
CA LEU A 141 4.88 4.67 -7.63
C LEU A 141 5.95 3.64 -8.01
N ILE A 142 6.91 4.09 -8.82
CA ILE A 142 8.19 3.41 -9.03
C ILE A 142 9.25 4.19 -8.27
N VAL A 143 9.92 3.56 -7.32
CA VAL A 143 10.82 4.22 -6.36
C VAL A 143 12.21 3.58 -6.40
N ASP A 144 13.25 4.37 -6.61
CA ASP A 144 14.63 3.96 -6.38
C ASP A 144 14.96 4.09 -4.90
N VAL A 145 15.06 2.99 -4.20
CA VAL A 145 15.44 2.93 -2.78
C VAL A 145 16.95 2.83 -2.71
N LYS A 146 17.61 3.96 -2.48
CA LYS A 146 19.07 4.07 -2.42
C LYS A 146 19.62 3.63 -1.07
N ASP A 147 18.87 3.99 0.00
CA ASP A 147 19.10 3.56 1.38
C ASP A 147 17.74 3.47 2.10
N TYR A 148 17.70 2.97 3.30
CA TYR A 148 16.49 2.79 4.11
C TYR A 148 15.65 4.07 4.27
N THR A 149 16.28 5.22 4.19
CA THR A 149 15.65 6.55 4.33
C THR A 149 15.91 7.49 3.16
N ASP A 150 16.65 7.07 2.13
CA ASP A 150 16.88 7.81 0.89
C ASP A 150 16.19 7.10 -0.27
N MET A 151 15.11 7.71 -0.76
CA MET A 151 14.23 7.15 -1.78
C MET A 151 13.94 8.21 -2.83
N GLU A 152 13.94 7.84 -4.10
CA GLU A 152 13.66 8.73 -5.23
C GLU A 152 12.50 8.19 -6.07
N ILE A 153 11.44 8.98 -6.26
CA ILE A 153 10.35 8.61 -7.17
C ILE A 153 10.86 8.77 -8.60
N LEU A 154 10.78 7.70 -9.38
CA LEU A 154 11.16 7.66 -10.79
C LEU A 154 9.97 7.75 -11.73
N GLY A 155 8.81 7.28 -11.30
CA GLY A 155 7.55 7.33 -12.02
C GLY A 155 6.38 7.21 -11.06
N ALA A 156 5.26 7.83 -11.44
CA ALA A 156 4.03 7.84 -10.65
C ALA A 156 2.80 7.78 -11.56
N THR A 157 1.66 7.40 -10.99
CA THR A 157 0.40 7.61 -11.72
C THR A 157 0.10 9.10 -11.85
N ARG A 158 -0.46 9.49 -13.00
CA ARG A 158 -0.89 10.87 -13.30
C ARG A 158 -2.37 11.11 -13.00
N ASP A 159 -3.09 10.04 -12.66
CA ASP A 159 -4.52 10.08 -12.38
C ASP A 159 -4.88 9.06 -11.27
N ASP A 160 -5.84 8.18 -11.50
CA ASP A 160 -6.24 7.14 -10.53
C ASP A 160 -5.05 6.24 -10.16
N ALA A 161 -4.95 5.85 -8.90
CA ALA A 161 -4.06 4.75 -8.51
C ALA A 161 -4.57 3.41 -9.05
N ALA A 162 -3.67 2.45 -9.21
CA ALA A 162 -4.03 1.11 -9.72
C ALA A 162 -5.09 0.43 -8.84
N GLY A 163 -4.98 0.51 -7.51
CA GLY A 163 -5.96 -0.07 -6.60
C GLY A 163 -7.32 0.61 -6.69
N GLU A 164 -7.37 1.93 -6.73
CA GLU A 164 -8.61 2.69 -6.96
C GLU A 164 -9.27 2.31 -8.31
N CYS A 165 -8.45 2.07 -9.33
CA CYS A 165 -8.94 1.62 -10.63
C CYS A 165 -9.56 0.22 -10.55
N PHE A 166 -8.98 -0.72 -9.79
CA PHE A 166 -9.57 -2.03 -9.50
C PHE A 166 -10.91 -1.90 -8.77
N ASP A 167 -11.01 -1.07 -7.74
CA ASP A 167 -12.24 -0.86 -6.99
C ASP A 167 -13.36 -0.28 -7.86
N LYS A 168 -13.02 0.69 -8.72
CA LYS A 168 -13.96 1.28 -9.68
C LYS A 168 -14.45 0.28 -10.72
N ALA A 169 -13.56 -0.56 -11.26
CA ALA A 169 -13.91 -1.61 -12.22
C ALA A 169 -14.75 -2.72 -11.55
N ALA A 170 -14.38 -3.13 -10.35
CA ALA A 170 -15.13 -4.12 -9.56
C ALA A 170 -16.58 -3.68 -9.32
N ARG A 171 -16.78 -2.40 -8.98
CA ARG A 171 -18.13 -1.82 -8.80
C ARG A 171 -18.96 -1.90 -10.07
N VAL A 172 -18.37 -1.64 -11.25
CA VAL A 172 -19.06 -1.77 -12.55
C VAL A 172 -19.48 -3.22 -12.81
N LEU A 173 -18.64 -4.17 -12.40
CA LEU A 173 -18.92 -5.59 -12.48
C LEU A 173 -19.86 -6.11 -11.38
N GLY A 174 -20.36 -5.25 -10.48
CA GLY A 174 -21.23 -5.64 -9.38
C GLY A 174 -20.54 -6.53 -8.34
N LEU A 175 -19.23 -6.34 -8.15
CA LEU A 175 -18.43 -7.00 -7.12
C LEU A 175 -18.42 -6.16 -5.82
N PRO A 176 -18.21 -6.80 -4.65
CA PRO A 176 -18.16 -6.08 -3.39
C PRO A 176 -16.92 -5.18 -3.29
N TYR A 177 -16.98 -4.21 -2.36
CA TYR A 177 -15.84 -3.41 -1.92
C TYR A 177 -15.17 -4.09 -0.69
N PRO A 178 -13.81 -4.07 -0.57
CA PRO A 178 -12.82 -3.65 -1.57
C PRO A 178 -12.76 -4.58 -2.79
N GLY A 179 -12.62 -4.00 -3.98
CA GLY A 179 -12.76 -4.71 -5.25
C GLY A 179 -11.55 -5.55 -5.66
N GLY A 180 -10.37 -5.28 -5.12
CA GLY A 180 -9.12 -5.91 -5.55
C GLY A 180 -9.14 -7.44 -5.46
N LYS A 181 -9.46 -8.00 -4.29
CA LYS A 181 -9.53 -9.45 -4.07
C LYS A 181 -10.65 -10.12 -4.89
N PRO A 182 -11.90 -9.64 -4.88
CA PRO A 182 -12.96 -10.22 -5.72
C PRO A 182 -12.64 -10.17 -7.23
N MET A 183 -11.98 -9.12 -7.70
CA MET A 183 -11.53 -9.03 -9.10
C MET A 183 -10.48 -10.08 -9.41
N ASP A 184 -9.51 -10.30 -8.52
CA ASP A 184 -8.48 -11.31 -8.72
C ASP A 184 -9.05 -12.73 -8.71
N GLU A 185 -9.94 -13.06 -7.77
CA GLU A 185 -10.64 -14.35 -7.70
C GLU A 185 -11.48 -14.62 -8.95
N LEU A 186 -12.15 -13.58 -9.47
CA LEU A 186 -12.92 -13.68 -10.70
C LEU A 186 -12.02 -13.86 -11.93
N ALA A 187 -10.90 -13.12 -12.00
CA ALA A 187 -9.91 -13.21 -13.08
C ALA A 187 -9.28 -14.61 -13.21
N GLN A 188 -9.15 -15.33 -12.09
CA GLN A 188 -8.60 -16.70 -12.09
C GLN A 188 -9.55 -17.74 -12.73
N GLN A 189 -10.81 -17.40 -12.96
CA GLN A 189 -11.81 -18.29 -13.57
C GLN A 189 -11.79 -18.26 -15.10
N SER A 190 -10.97 -17.38 -15.73
CA SER A 190 -10.86 -17.25 -17.18
C SER A 190 -9.40 -17.10 -17.61
N PRO A 191 -9.05 -17.64 -18.80
CA PRO A 191 -7.74 -17.37 -19.40
C PRO A 191 -7.62 -15.93 -19.90
N GLY A 192 -8.72 -15.19 -20.10
CA GLY A 192 -8.77 -13.87 -20.72
C GLY A 192 -8.65 -13.91 -22.25
N GLY A 193 -8.23 -12.76 -22.84
CA GLY A 193 -8.04 -12.61 -24.30
C GLY A 193 -9.32 -12.30 -25.06
N VAL A 194 -10.40 -11.92 -24.37
CA VAL A 194 -11.71 -11.60 -24.96
C VAL A 194 -11.88 -10.10 -25.18
N TYR A 195 -11.42 -9.28 -24.21
CA TYR A 195 -11.61 -7.85 -24.23
C TYR A 195 -10.27 -7.12 -24.45
N HIS A 196 -10.23 -6.24 -25.45
CA HIS A 196 -9.07 -5.38 -25.69
C HIS A 196 -9.28 -4.05 -24.97
N LEU A 197 -8.55 -3.84 -23.89
CA LEU A 197 -8.56 -2.59 -23.14
C LEU A 197 -7.47 -1.63 -23.64
N PRO A 198 -7.71 -0.31 -23.62
CA PRO A 198 -6.74 0.66 -24.11
C PRO A 198 -5.49 0.67 -23.22
N ARG A 199 -4.34 0.95 -23.84
CA ARG A 199 -3.11 1.30 -23.13
C ARG A 199 -3.04 2.82 -22.99
N ALA A 200 -2.64 3.27 -21.82
CA ALA A 200 -2.43 4.68 -21.59
C ALA A 200 -1.14 5.14 -22.30
N HIS A 201 -1.18 6.35 -22.83
CA HIS A 201 0.01 7.06 -23.27
C HIS A 201 0.16 8.31 -22.41
N VAL A 202 1.34 8.47 -21.79
CA VAL A 202 1.64 9.63 -20.94
C VAL A 202 2.74 10.42 -21.65
N ASP A 203 2.39 11.61 -22.13
CA ASP A 203 3.33 12.46 -22.86
C ASP A 203 4.46 12.96 -21.94
N GLY A 204 5.69 12.87 -22.42
CA GLY A 204 6.87 13.49 -21.81
C GLY A 204 7.43 12.82 -20.56
N ALA A 205 6.85 11.69 -20.12
CA ALA A 205 7.32 10.98 -18.92
C ALA A 205 7.19 9.46 -19.08
N ASP A 206 8.24 8.82 -19.58
CA ASP A 206 8.25 7.39 -19.96
C ASP A 206 7.94 6.41 -18.84
N LEU A 207 8.18 6.80 -17.58
CA LEU A 207 7.97 5.94 -16.42
C LEU A 207 6.67 6.24 -15.67
N ASP A 208 5.99 7.34 -16.03
CA ASP A 208 4.69 7.65 -15.44
C ASP A 208 3.59 6.77 -16.03
N MET A 209 2.54 6.60 -15.27
CA MET A 209 1.43 5.68 -15.55
C MET A 209 0.10 6.44 -15.55
N SER A 210 -0.93 5.85 -16.19
CA SER A 210 -2.31 6.33 -16.13
C SER A 210 -3.27 5.15 -16.17
N PHE A 211 -4.32 5.20 -15.36
CA PHE A 211 -5.32 4.14 -15.23
C PHE A 211 -6.75 4.61 -15.47
N SER A 212 -7.01 5.91 -15.56
CA SER A 212 -8.37 6.47 -15.75
C SER A 212 -9.03 6.00 -17.05
N GLY A 213 -8.24 5.76 -18.11
CA GLY A 213 -8.72 5.21 -19.37
C GLY A 213 -9.26 3.78 -19.27
N LEU A 214 -8.67 2.96 -18.42
CA LEU A 214 -9.10 1.57 -18.19
C LEU A 214 -10.48 1.53 -17.53
N LYS A 215 -10.71 2.35 -16.51
CA LYS A 215 -12.03 2.49 -15.87
C LYS A 215 -13.09 2.87 -16.90
N THR A 216 -12.82 3.88 -17.71
CA THR A 216 -13.76 4.36 -18.74
C THR A 216 -14.09 3.27 -19.76
N ALA A 217 -13.09 2.48 -20.17
CA ALA A 217 -13.27 1.36 -21.08
C ALA A 217 -14.21 0.27 -20.50
N VAL A 218 -14.02 -0.09 -19.21
CA VAL A 218 -14.91 -1.08 -18.54
C VAL A 218 -16.34 -0.56 -18.44
N VAL A 219 -16.54 0.72 -18.07
CA VAL A 219 -17.87 1.34 -18.02
C VAL A 219 -18.55 1.28 -19.39
N ASN A 220 -17.81 1.65 -20.45
CA ASN A 220 -18.34 1.65 -21.83
C ASN A 220 -18.69 0.22 -22.30
N LEU A 221 -17.84 -0.78 -21.99
CA LEU A 221 -18.14 -2.19 -22.31
C LEU A 221 -19.42 -2.66 -21.61
N ALA A 222 -19.57 -2.37 -20.32
CA ALA A 222 -20.74 -2.76 -19.56
C ALA A 222 -22.01 -2.09 -20.09
N HIS A 223 -21.96 -0.80 -20.38
CA HIS A 223 -23.08 -0.04 -20.93
C HIS A 223 -23.48 -0.52 -22.32
N ASN A 224 -22.50 -0.75 -23.21
CA ASN A 224 -22.75 -1.24 -24.58
C ASN A 224 -23.39 -2.64 -24.56
N ALA A 225 -22.90 -3.54 -23.71
CA ALA A 225 -23.47 -4.88 -23.57
C ALA A 225 -24.93 -4.80 -23.09
N GLN A 226 -25.20 -3.95 -22.08
CA GLN A 226 -26.57 -3.74 -21.59
C GLN A 226 -27.51 -3.20 -22.67
N GLN A 227 -27.06 -2.23 -23.47
CA GLN A 227 -27.88 -1.67 -24.57
C GLN A 227 -28.19 -2.69 -25.66
N LYS A 228 -27.26 -3.59 -25.94
CA LYS A 228 -27.42 -4.66 -26.95
C LYS A 228 -28.12 -5.89 -26.40
N GLY A 229 -28.43 -5.98 -25.11
CA GLY A 229 -28.95 -7.18 -24.47
C GLY A 229 -27.97 -8.35 -24.43
N GLU A 230 -26.66 -8.05 -24.54
CA GLU A 230 -25.55 -9.01 -24.47
C GLU A 230 -25.12 -9.22 -23.01
N THR A 231 -24.67 -10.43 -22.69
CA THR A 231 -24.12 -10.76 -21.37
C THR A 231 -22.59 -10.63 -21.44
N LEU A 232 -22.01 -9.83 -20.54
CA LEU A 232 -20.56 -9.76 -20.39
C LEU A 232 -20.01 -11.04 -19.77
N ASP A 233 -18.94 -11.57 -20.33
CA ASP A 233 -18.08 -12.51 -19.62
C ASP A 233 -17.26 -11.74 -18.57
N ARG A 234 -17.80 -11.70 -17.34
CA ARG A 234 -17.21 -10.95 -16.23
C ARG A 234 -15.83 -11.49 -15.84
N ALA A 235 -15.63 -12.82 -15.93
CA ALA A 235 -14.37 -13.44 -15.58
C ALA A 235 -13.28 -13.10 -16.61
N ALA A 236 -13.60 -13.17 -17.91
CA ALA A 236 -12.69 -12.75 -18.95
C ALA A 236 -12.35 -11.24 -18.84
N LEU A 237 -13.36 -10.39 -18.57
CA LEU A 237 -13.13 -8.95 -18.43
C LEU A 237 -12.26 -8.65 -17.20
N ALA A 238 -12.46 -9.32 -16.08
CA ALA A 238 -11.61 -9.16 -14.89
C ALA A 238 -10.16 -9.57 -15.18
N ARG A 239 -9.97 -10.67 -15.93
CA ARG A 239 -8.62 -11.13 -16.33
C ARG A 239 -7.94 -10.16 -17.27
N ASP A 240 -8.64 -9.69 -18.30
CA ASP A 240 -8.11 -8.76 -19.30
C ASP A 240 -7.83 -7.38 -18.67
N PHE A 241 -8.65 -6.97 -17.69
CA PHE A 241 -8.40 -5.76 -16.91
C PHE A 241 -7.12 -5.86 -16.07
N ALA A 242 -6.95 -6.96 -15.32
CA ALA A 242 -5.75 -7.18 -14.53
C ALA A 242 -4.50 -7.22 -15.41
N ARG A 243 -4.60 -7.82 -16.61
CA ARG A 243 -3.54 -7.83 -17.62
C ARG A 243 -3.23 -6.42 -18.12
N ALA A 244 -4.23 -5.61 -18.43
CA ALA A 244 -4.04 -4.24 -18.88
C ALA A 244 -3.35 -3.36 -17.80
N VAL A 245 -3.70 -3.54 -16.52
CA VAL A 245 -3.00 -2.89 -15.42
C VAL A 245 -1.55 -3.37 -15.32
N SER A 246 -1.31 -4.68 -15.44
CA SER A 246 0.04 -5.25 -15.43
C SER A 246 0.90 -4.73 -16.59
N ASP A 247 0.31 -4.58 -17.78
CA ASP A 247 0.98 -4.04 -18.98
C ASP A 247 1.42 -2.56 -18.81
N GLU A 248 0.78 -1.81 -17.91
CA GLU A 248 1.22 -0.47 -17.50
C GLU A 248 2.35 -0.50 -16.47
N LEU A 249 2.27 -1.39 -15.49
CA LEU A 249 3.17 -1.44 -14.35
C LEU A 249 4.52 -2.10 -14.69
N VAL A 250 4.47 -3.33 -15.25
CA VAL A 250 5.66 -4.20 -15.34
C VAL A 250 6.71 -3.65 -16.30
N PRO A 251 6.39 -3.24 -17.54
CA PRO A 251 7.41 -2.74 -18.46
C PRO A 251 8.12 -1.48 -17.94
N ARG A 252 7.38 -0.56 -17.31
CA ARG A 252 7.95 0.68 -16.73
C ARG A 252 8.83 0.39 -15.52
N THR A 253 8.43 -0.56 -14.68
CA THR A 253 9.25 -1.03 -13.55
C THR A 253 10.56 -1.62 -14.03
N MET A 254 10.53 -2.49 -15.06
CA MET A 254 11.73 -3.10 -15.61
C MET A 254 12.64 -2.08 -16.31
N GLU A 255 12.05 -1.11 -17.00
CA GLU A 255 12.82 -0.02 -17.63
C GLU A 255 13.48 0.89 -16.58
N ALA A 256 12.78 1.21 -15.49
CA ALA A 256 13.35 1.94 -14.36
C ALA A 256 14.53 1.18 -13.73
N ALA A 257 14.37 -0.13 -13.52
CA ALA A 257 15.42 -0.99 -13.00
C ALA A 257 16.66 -0.99 -13.90
N ARG A 258 16.46 -1.11 -15.22
CA ARG A 258 17.52 -1.05 -16.23
C ARG A 258 18.26 0.30 -16.19
N ARG A 259 17.52 1.43 -16.16
CA ARG A 259 18.10 2.80 -16.13
C ARG A 259 18.92 3.03 -14.87
N ARG A 260 18.51 2.52 -13.74
CA ARG A 260 19.19 2.67 -12.44
C ARG A 260 20.22 1.57 -12.14
N GLY A 261 20.33 0.56 -13.02
CA GLY A 261 21.22 -0.59 -12.80
C GLY A 261 20.82 -1.43 -11.60
N ARG A 262 19.52 -1.44 -11.23
CA ARG A 262 19.00 -2.24 -10.11
C ARG A 262 18.71 -3.66 -10.58
N ARG A 263 19.19 -4.64 -9.83
CA ARG A 263 18.92 -6.07 -10.08
C ARG A 263 18.01 -6.69 -9.01
N THR A 264 17.70 -5.95 -7.98
CA THR A 264 16.73 -6.32 -6.96
C THR A 264 15.49 -5.46 -7.14
N ILE A 265 14.34 -6.11 -7.28
CA ILE A 265 13.03 -5.48 -7.43
C ILE A 265 12.15 -5.92 -6.26
N VAL A 266 11.41 -4.99 -5.70
CA VAL A 266 10.51 -5.20 -4.57
C VAL A 266 9.12 -4.75 -4.97
N ALA A 267 8.10 -5.58 -4.80
CA ALA A 267 6.71 -5.18 -4.90
C ALA A 267 6.16 -4.87 -3.50
N ALA A 268 5.34 -3.82 -3.37
CA ALA A 268 4.80 -3.37 -2.09
C ALA A 268 3.37 -2.82 -2.25
N GLY A 269 2.58 -2.88 -1.19
CA GLY A 269 1.20 -2.38 -1.16
C GLY A 269 0.15 -3.43 -1.54
N GLY A 270 -1.12 -3.11 -1.29
CA GLY A 270 -2.24 -4.07 -1.42
C GLY A 270 -2.42 -4.67 -2.81
N VAL A 271 -2.17 -3.89 -3.88
CA VAL A 271 -2.28 -4.37 -5.27
C VAL A 271 -1.17 -5.36 -5.63
N ALA A 272 -0.04 -5.36 -4.91
CA ALA A 272 0.99 -6.39 -5.06
C ALA A 272 0.51 -7.80 -4.71
N ALA A 273 -0.66 -7.94 -4.09
CA ALA A 273 -1.33 -9.22 -3.86
C ALA A 273 -1.95 -9.84 -5.12
N ASN A 274 -2.22 -9.03 -6.18
CA ASN A 274 -2.87 -9.48 -7.41
C ASN A 274 -2.06 -10.58 -8.12
N SER A 275 -2.71 -11.70 -8.43
CA SER A 275 -2.05 -12.90 -8.98
C SER A 275 -1.47 -12.68 -10.38
N VAL A 276 -2.14 -11.88 -11.22
CA VAL A 276 -1.68 -11.59 -12.59
C VAL A 276 -0.42 -10.72 -12.54
N ILE A 277 -0.46 -9.64 -11.76
CA ILE A 277 0.67 -8.72 -11.63
C ILE A 277 1.89 -9.45 -11.03
N ARG A 278 1.68 -10.30 -10.00
CA ARG A 278 2.75 -11.14 -9.44
C ARG A 278 3.39 -12.04 -10.49
N ALA A 279 2.56 -12.75 -11.27
CA ALA A 279 3.05 -13.67 -12.29
C ALA A 279 3.87 -12.93 -13.37
N ASP A 280 3.39 -11.78 -13.82
CA ASP A 280 4.06 -10.99 -14.85
C ASP A 280 5.37 -10.36 -14.34
N LEU A 281 5.40 -9.86 -13.09
CA LEU A 281 6.63 -9.39 -12.46
C LEU A 281 7.66 -10.53 -12.32
N HIS A 282 7.23 -11.72 -11.90
CA HIS A 282 8.11 -12.87 -11.82
C HIS A 282 8.69 -13.24 -13.18
N ALA A 283 7.85 -13.30 -14.23
CA ALA A 283 8.29 -13.61 -15.59
C ALA A 283 9.32 -12.58 -16.09
N ALA A 284 9.00 -11.28 -15.96
CA ALA A 284 9.87 -10.20 -16.41
C ALA A 284 11.21 -10.15 -15.65
N CYS A 285 11.18 -10.37 -14.32
CA CYS A 285 12.39 -10.42 -13.51
C CYS A 285 13.27 -11.61 -13.88
N ASN A 286 12.68 -12.79 -14.11
CA ASN A 286 13.41 -13.99 -14.54
C ASN A 286 14.10 -13.78 -15.90
N GLU A 287 13.38 -13.19 -16.87
CA GLU A 287 13.92 -12.88 -18.19
C GLU A 287 15.07 -11.87 -18.11
N ALA A 288 14.96 -10.86 -17.25
CA ALA A 288 15.99 -9.84 -17.06
C ALA A 288 17.13 -10.25 -16.11
N GLY A 289 17.08 -11.43 -15.49
CA GLY A 289 18.05 -11.88 -14.48
C GLY A 289 18.04 -11.03 -13.21
N CYS A 290 16.86 -10.53 -12.82
CA CYS A 290 16.63 -9.76 -11.61
C CYS A 290 16.04 -10.64 -10.50
N THR A 291 16.36 -10.31 -9.24
CA THR A 291 15.73 -10.93 -8.08
C THR A 291 14.47 -10.14 -7.71
N LEU A 292 13.34 -10.83 -7.54
CA LEU A 292 12.08 -10.23 -7.13
C LEU A 292 11.74 -10.63 -5.69
N PHE A 293 11.40 -9.63 -4.87
CA PHE A 293 10.82 -9.79 -3.55
C PHE A 293 9.37 -9.31 -3.56
N VAL A 294 8.44 -10.20 -3.18
CA VAL A 294 7.00 -9.88 -3.06
C VAL A 294 6.55 -10.38 -1.70
N PRO A 295 6.02 -9.55 -0.81
CA PRO A 295 5.70 -9.96 0.54
C PRO A 295 4.53 -10.94 0.56
N PRO A 296 4.37 -11.73 1.64
CA PRO A 296 3.17 -12.54 1.84
C PRO A 296 1.92 -11.64 1.92
N LEU A 297 0.76 -12.21 1.59
CA LEU A 297 -0.50 -11.47 1.51
C LEU A 297 -0.83 -10.69 2.80
N SER A 298 -0.46 -11.24 3.95
CA SER A 298 -0.67 -10.61 5.26
C SER A 298 0.11 -9.30 5.46
N LEU A 299 1.16 -9.05 4.68
CA LEU A 299 1.97 -7.83 4.75
C LEU A 299 1.77 -6.91 3.53
N CYS A 300 0.85 -7.24 2.62
CA CYS A 300 0.55 -6.38 1.47
C CYS A 300 -0.38 -5.21 1.85
N GLY A 301 -1.41 -5.45 2.67
CA GLY A 301 -2.35 -4.43 3.13
C GLY A 301 -1.78 -3.51 4.20
N ASP A 302 -2.58 -2.52 4.61
CA ASP A 302 -2.21 -1.59 5.67
C ASP A 302 -2.11 -2.33 7.01
N ASN A 303 -1.00 -2.13 7.71
CA ASN A 303 -0.71 -2.81 8.98
C ASN A 303 0.23 -1.97 9.86
N GLY A 304 0.26 -2.24 11.15
CA GLY A 304 1.13 -1.53 12.08
C GLY A 304 2.59 -1.95 11.96
N ALA A 305 2.85 -3.21 11.60
CA ALA A 305 4.20 -3.74 11.54
C ALA A 305 5.06 -3.07 10.47
N MET A 306 4.49 -2.72 9.31
CA MET A 306 5.18 -1.98 8.24
C MET A 306 5.68 -0.60 8.72
N ILE A 307 4.88 0.05 9.57
CA ILE A 307 5.23 1.35 10.16
C ILE A 307 6.33 1.19 11.22
N GLY A 308 6.25 0.13 12.03
CA GLY A 308 7.30 -0.21 13.00
C GLY A 308 8.63 -0.55 12.33
N ALA A 309 8.58 -1.26 11.18
CA ALA A 309 9.76 -1.60 10.40
C ALA A 309 10.46 -0.34 9.87
N GLN A 310 9.73 0.55 9.17
CA GLN A 310 10.30 1.81 8.68
C GLN A 310 10.72 2.72 9.83
N GLY A 311 9.91 2.80 10.88
CA GLY A 311 10.19 3.60 12.07
C GLY A 311 11.54 3.30 12.72
N TYR A 312 11.98 2.04 12.69
CA TYR A 312 13.30 1.65 13.17
C TYR A 312 14.43 2.32 12.36
N TYR A 313 14.33 2.33 11.03
CA TYR A 313 15.35 2.95 10.17
C TYR A 313 15.30 4.47 10.24
N GLU A 314 14.12 5.08 10.35
CA GLU A 314 13.98 6.50 10.61
C GLU A 314 14.61 6.88 11.96
N TYR A 315 14.40 6.03 12.99
CA TYR A 315 15.05 6.19 14.29
C TYR A 315 16.58 6.17 14.18
N LEU A 316 17.16 5.20 13.46
CA LEU A 316 18.61 5.08 13.26
C LEU A 316 19.18 6.27 12.49
N ALA A 317 18.43 6.82 11.54
CA ALA A 317 18.78 8.03 10.80
C ALA A 317 18.66 9.32 11.64
N GLY A 318 18.29 9.21 12.92
CA GLY A 318 18.18 10.38 13.81
C GLY A 318 16.87 11.15 13.66
N ARG A 319 15.92 10.69 12.86
CA ARG A 319 14.62 11.36 12.68
C ARG A 319 13.75 11.23 13.90
N ARG A 320 13.21 12.35 14.35
CA ARG A 320 12.35 12.46 15.52
C ARG A 320 11.25 13.49 15.27
N GLY A 321 10.02 13.09 15.57
CA GLY A 321 8.91 14.03 15.61
C GLY A 321 8.86 14.77 16.94
N SER A 322 8.39 16.00 16.92
CA SER A 322 8.06 16.77 18.12
C SER A 322 6.59 16.61 18.48
N LEU A 323 6.17 17.21 19.58
CA LEU A 323 4.74 17.29 19.93
C LEU A 323 3.95 18.22 19.00
N SER A 324 4.61 19.00 18.14
CA SER A 324 3.97 19.78 17.07
C SER A 324 3.72 18.97 15.80
N LEU A 325 4.23 17.72 15.69
CA LEU A 325 3.98 16.84 14.54
C LEU A 325 2.51 16.90 14.13
N ASN A 326 2.26 17.13 12.83
CA ASN A 326 0.90 17.21 12.31
C ASN A 326 0.61 16.04 11.35
N ALA A 327 -0.65 15.90 10.97
CA ALA A 327 -1.11 14.97 9.94
C ALA A 327 -1.19 15.68 8.59
N TYR A 328 -0.84 14.97 7.51
CA TYR A 328 -0.92 15.50 6.15
C TYR A 328 -1.67 14.54 5.23
N ALA A 329 -2.62 15.08 4.44
CA ALA A 329 -3.37 14.28 3.47
C ALA A 329 -2.51 13.90 2.27
N THR A 330 -1.57 14.77 1.89
CA THR A 330 -0.61 14.57 0.80
C THR A 330 0.76 15.02 1.26
N MET A 331 1.79 14.32 0.83
CA MET A 331 3.19 14.66 1.10
C MET A 331 4.06 13.96 0.06
N ASP A 332 5.13 14.62 -0.37
CA ASP A 332 6.16 13.97 -1.20
C ASP A 332 6.93 12.93 -0.37
N LEU A 333 7.35 11.85 -1.03
CA LEU A 333 8.04 10.74 -0.36
C LEU A 333 9.32 11.18 0.38
N ASN A 334 9.96 12.23 -0.08
CA ASN A 334 11.21 12.77 0.49
C ASN A 334 11.01 14.03 1.33
N GLU A 335 9.80 14.55 1.36
CA GLU A 335 9.47 15.68 2.23
C GLU A 335 9.51 15.25 3.69
N GLN A 336 9.98 16.14 4.55
CA GLN A 336 10.14 15.90 5.99
C GLN A 336 9.60 17.11 6.75
N GLU A 337 8.98 16.86 7.88
CA GLU A 337 8.60 17.91 8.83
C GLU A 337 9.77 18.30 9.75
#